data_5675387dd5e65c2ff2b34f6481cd0412
#
_entry.id   5675387dd5e65c2ff2b34f6481cd0412
#
_cell.length_a   1.000
_cell.length_b   1.000
_cell.length_c   1.000
_cell.angle_alpha   90.00
_cell.angle_beta   90.00
_cell.angle_gamma   90.00
#
_symmetry.space_group_name_H-M   'P 1'
#
loop_
_entity.id
_entity.type
_entity.pdbx_description
1 polymer ?
#
loop_
_entity_poly.entity_id
_entity_poly.type
_entity_poly.pdbx_seq_one_letter_code
_entity_poly.pdbx_strand_id
1 'polypeptide(L)'
;MKMKSPMALIPGLYLTLFFAYLFGPLIIMVITAFNSSTFPRVSPWECFTTDWFGKLASDDKLLSGLGNSLLIGVGVVCVAIPIGLAAAITLSQVGPKLRAALYTIFIAPILVPGVVIGLSTLIFWDRIGTLFNAPYESFFYDGTFLTIFGQVTFIAAYSMLVFLSRIQRFDTTLTEAALDMGATPTQAFVKVLLPFMAPAIGSATVLAFLASLENYNTTVFTIVSSSTFTTVLSSKVRYGLDPSISAVAVIIIAITLIGAIIYECRNRYYSKGWAHVIAERPALKIATHPGTVAVILGALTLAAVLFIQNHDSSVCTAQILEEKRALQQQLMEQQSINTPQQAVPAPTMPNLGPLGGDEGSASAPSPFGNNIFSPENLGTSAPEGN
;
A
#
# COMPACT_ATOMS: atom_id res chain seq x y z
N MET A 1 -29.83 -25.01 -30.39
CA MET A 1 -29.43 -23.82 -29.63
C MET A 1 -30.55 -23.50 -28.66
N LYS A 2 -30.43 -23.86 -27.35
CA LYS A 2 -31.46 -23.51 -26.32
C LYS A 2 -31.41 -22.00 -26.09
N MET A 3 -32.45 -21.28 -26.45
CA MET A 3 -32.63 -19.87 -26.08
C MET A 3 -32.53 -19.79 -24.56
N LYS A 4 -31.49 -19.15 -24.07
CA LYS A 4 -31.37 -18.84 -22.64
C LYS A 4 -32.49 -17.88 -22.30
N SER A 5 -33.29 -18.21 -21.28
CA SER A 5 -34.39 -17.35 -20.82
C SER A 5 -33.87 -15.94 -20.53
N PRO A 6 -34.65 -14.87 -20.80
CA PRO A 6 -34.23 -13.48 -20.53
C PRO A 6 -33.86 -13.26 -19.06
N MET A 7 -34.37 -14.07 -18.16
CA MET A 7 -33.98 -14.09 -16.73
C MET A 7 -32.50 -14.51 -16.51
N ALA A 8 -31.91 -15.27 -17.42
CA ALA A 8 -30.48 -15.65 -17.31
C ALA A 8 -29.53 -14.52 -17.75
N LEU A 9 -30.02 -13.50 -18.44
CA LEU A 9 -29.23 -12.32 -18.86
C LEU A 9 -28.98 -11.36 -17.68
N ILE A 10 -29.92 -11.26 -16.74
CA ILE A 10 -29.82 -10.32 -15.59
C ILE A 10 -28.60 -10.61 -14.71
N PRO A 11 -28.36 -11.86 -14.25
CA PRO A 11 -27.14 -12.17 -13.48
C PRO A 11 -25.86 -11.94 -14.29
N GLY A 12 -25.89 -12.24 -15.61
CA GLY A 12 -24.74 -12.00 -16.49
C GLY A 12 -24.42 -10.52 -16.62
N LEU A 13 -25.41 -9.67 -16.84
CA LEU A 13 -25.25 -8.22 -16.91
C LEU A 13 -24.76 -7.65 -15.57
N TYR A 14 -25.36 -8.09 -14.46
CA TYR A 14 -24.93 -7.68 -13.12
C TYR A 14 -23.46 -8.02 -12.86
N LEU A 15 -23.04 -9.25 -13.13
CA LEU A 15 -21.63 -9.66 -12.97
C LEU A 15 -20.69 -8.86 -13.87
N THR A 16 -21.09 -8.60 -15.11
CA THR A 16 -20.28 -7.81 -16.05
C THR A 16 -20.10 -6.39 -15.54
N LEU A 17 -21.19 -5.73 -15.10
CA LEU A 17 -21.14 -4.39 -14.55
C LEU A 17 -20.33 -4.35 -13.23
N PHE A 18 -20.51 -5.34 -12.37
CA PHE A 18 -19.75 -5.46 -11.13
C PHE A 18 -18.24 -5.58 -11.39
N PHE A 19 -17.83 -6.46 -12.30
CA PHE A 19 -16.41 -6.61 -12.64
C PHE A 19 -15.86 -5.40 -13.40
N ALA A 20 -16.65 -4.79 -14.29
CA ALA A 20 -16.25 -3.56 -14.96
C ALA A 20 -16.02 -2.41 -13.98
N TYR A 21 -16.87 -2.27 -12.97
CA TYR A 21 -16.70 -1.30 -11.89
C TYR A 21 -15.46 -1.60 -11.04
N LEU A 22 -15.25 -2.86 -10.68
CA LEU A 22 -14.14 -3.29 -9.82
C LEU A 22 -12.77 -3.17 -10.53
N PHE A 23 -12.69 -3.63 -11.77
CA PHE A 23 -11.43 -3.65 -12.54
C PHE A 23 -11.21 -2.42 -13.41
N GLY A 24 -12.25 -1.62 -13.66
CA GLY A 24 -12.17 -0.41 -14.50
C GLY A 24 -11.04 0.53 -14.09
N PRO A 25 -10.95 0.98 -12.84
CA PRO A 25 -9.86 1.83 -12.37
C PRO A 25 -8.47 1.20 -12.54
N LEU A 26 -8.35 -0.12 -12.32
CA LEU A 26 -7.08 -0.84 -12.49
C LEU A 26 -6.67 -0.90 -13.97
N ILE A 27 -7.62 -1.10 -14.87
CA ILE A 27 -7.37 -1.08 -16.33
C ILE A 27 -6.91 0.31 -16.76
N ILE A 28 -7.53 1.38 -16.24
CA ILE A 28 -7.11 2.76 -16.50
C ILE A 28 -5.67 2.96 -16.07
N MET A 29 -5.30 2.53 -14.85
CA MET A 29 -3.92 2.61 -14.36
C MET A 29 -2.94 1.83 -15.25
N VAL A 30 -3.33 0.65 -15.74
CA VAL A 30 -2.49 -0.12 -16.67
C VAL A 30 -2.29 0.64 -17.97
N ILE A 31 -3.35 1.22 -18.55
CA ILE A 31 -3.26 1.99 -19.81
C ILE A 31 -2.36 3.22 -19.60
N THR A 32 -2.54 3.97 -18.51
CA THR A 32 -1.74 5.17 -18.24
C THR A 32 -0.26 4.91 -17.98
N ALA A 33 0.10 3.70 -17.54
CA ALA A 33 1.49 3.28 -17.37
C ALA A 33 2.28 3.21 -18.69
N PHE A 34 1.58 3.09 -19.80
CA PHE A 34 2.19 3.00 -21.16
C PHE A 34 1.99 4.26 -21.99
N ASN A 35 1.37 5.33 -21.43
CA ASN A 35 1.27 6.62 -22.09
C ASN A 35 2.45 7.53 -21.68
N SER A 36 3.08 8.19 -22.67
CA SER A 36 4.23 9.09 -22.41
C SER A 36 3.86 10.41 -21.73
N SER A 37 2.57 10.67 -21.54
CA SER A 37 2.11 11.87 -20.85
C SER A 37 2.69 12.00 -19.45
N THR A 38 3.16 13.18 -19.08
CA THR A 38 3.67 13.49 -17.74
C THR A 38 2.60 13.44 -16.64
N PHE A 39 1.33 13.40 -17.03
CA PHE A 39 0.20 13.22 -16.13
C PHE A 39 -0.52 11.91 -16.47
N PRO A 40 -0.92 11.07 -15.49
CA PRO A 40 -1.60 9.80 -15.77
C PRO A 40 -3.00 10.05 -16.33
N ARG A 41 -3.09 10.01 -17.65
CA ARG A 41 -4.34 10.21 -18.41
C ARG A 41 -4.46 9.19 -19.54
N VAL A 42 -5.69 8.83 -19.88
CA VAL A 42 -5.99 7.93 -21.00
C VAL A 42 -6.14 8.71 -22.30
N SER A 43 -6.68 9.93 -22.22
CA SER A 43 -6.93 10.76 -23.40
C SER A 43 -6.50 12.21 -23.11
N PRO A 44 -5.83 12.88 -24.08
CA PRO A 44 -5.36 12.32 -25.35
C PRO A 44 -4.24 11.31 -25.14
N TRP A 45 -4.21 10.25 -25.97
CA TRP A 45 -3.08 9.34 -26.04
C TRP A 45 -1.91 10.02 -26.75
N GLU A 46 -0.74 10.02 -26.15
CA GLU A 46 0.44 10.65 -26.75
C GLU A 46 1.27 9.60 -27.47
N CYS A 47 2.22 8.97 -26.78
CA CYS A 47 3.05 7.91 -27.32
C CYS A 47 3.02 6.68 -26.44
N PHE A 48 3.22 5.52 -27.01
CA PHE A 48 3.51 4.32 -26.23
C PHE A 48 4.94 4.42 -25.68
N THR A 49 5.09 4.30 -24.36
CA THR A 49 6.38 4.33 -23.70
C THR A 49 6.50 3.30 -22.60
N THR A 50 7.71 2.90 -22.29
CA THR A 50 8.08 2.05 -21.16
C THR A 50 9.01 2.77 -20.18
N ASP A 51 9.29 4.05 -20.41
CA ASP A 51 10.27 4.85 -19.65
C ASP A 51 9.91 4.97 -18.17
N TRP A 52 8.62 4.89 -17.84
CA TRP A 52 8.14 4.95 -16.46
C TRP A 52 8.62 3.76 -15.61
N PHE A 53 8.82 2.59 -16.23
CA PHE A 53 9.39 1.42 -15.56
C PHE A 53 10.89 1.60 -15.29
N GLY A 54 11.61 2.24 -16.24
CA GLY A 54 13.02 2.63 -16.05
C GLY A 54 13.19 3.64 -14.92
N LYS A 55 12.37 4.70 -14.90
CA LYS A 55 12.35 5.69 -13.81
C LYS A 55 12.02 5.07 -12.46
N LEU A 56 11.08 4.12 -12.43
CA LEU A 56 10.73 3.40 -11.22
C LEU A 56 11.91 2.58 -10.69
N ALA A 57 12.62 1.89 -11.57
CA ALA A 57 13.78 1.06 -11.22
C ALA A 57 14.98 1.88 -10.73
N SER A 58 15.06 3.16 -11.09
CA SER A 58 16.12 4.10 -10.68
C SER A 58 15.71 4.98 -9.49
N ASP A 59 14.52 4.78 -8.91
CA ASP A 59 14.04 5.57 -7.78
C ASP A 59 14.51 4.97 -6.45
N ASP A 60 15.68 5.42 -5.97
CA ASP A 60 16.29 4.94 -4.73
C ASP A 60 15.39 5.09 -3.51
N LYS A 61 14.58 6.15 -3.45
CA LYS A 61 13.64 6.36 -2.32
C LYS A 61 12.53 5.32 -2.31
N LEU A 62 12.03 4.96 -3.48
CA LEU A 62 10.97 3.96 -3.60
C LEU A 62 11.50 2.55 -3.35
N LEU A 63 12.70 2.24 -3.86
CA LEU A 63 13.35 0.95 -3.62
C LEU A 63 13.75 0.76 -2.15
N SER A 64 14.33 1.77 -1.52
CA SER A 64 14.63 1.73 -0.08
C SER A 64 13.36 1.64 0.76
N GLY A 65 12.31 2.39 0.40
CA GLY A 65 11.00 2.31 1.02
C GLY A 65 10.37 0.91 0.90
N LEU A 66 10.54 0.25 -0.24
CA LEU A 66 10.10 -1.14 -0.43
C LEU A 66 10.88 -2.10 0.48
N GLY A 67 12.20 -1.95 0.55
CA GLY A 67 13.05 -2.73 1.46
C GLY A 67 12.61 -2.60 2.92
N ASN A 68 12.38 -1.38 3.38
CA ASN A 68 11.88 -1.10 4.72
C ASN A 68 10.49 -1.70 4.96
N SER A 69 9.58 -1.62 3.99
CA SER A 69 8.26 -2.24 4.09
C SER A 69 8.32 -3.75 4.23
N LEU A 70 9.22 -4.42 3.49
CA LEU A 70 9.43 -5.87 3.60
C LEU A 70 9.99 -6.24 4.98
N LEU A 71 10.98 -5.50 5.48
CA LEU A 71 11.56 -5.70 6.81
C LEU A 71 10.51 -5.53 7.90
N ILE A 72 9.74 -4.44 7.86
CA ILE A 72 8.66 -4.18 8.80
C ILE A 72 7.59 -5.29 8.70
N GLY A 73 7.20 -5.68 7.49
CA GLY A 73 6.22 -6.74 7.27
C GLY A 73 6.62 -8.08 7.90
N VAL A 74 7.88 -8.47 7.75
CA VAL A 74 8.43 -9.66 8.41
C VAL A 74 8.45 -9.50 9.94
N GLY A 75 8.88 -8.34 10.44
CA GLY A 75 8.87 -8.04 11.86
C GLY A 75 7.47 -8.11 12.47
N VAL A 76 6.49 -7.53 11.79
CA VAL A 76 5.06 -7.57 12.20
C VAL A 76 4.56 -9.02 12.24
N VAL A 77 4.85 -9.83 11.23
CA VAL A 77 4.46 -11.24 11.20
C VAL A 77 5.07 -12.00 12.37
N CYS A 78 6.37 -11.83 12.62
CA CYS A 78 7.07 -12.51 13.69
C CYS A 78 6.50 -12.22 15.09
N VAL A 79 5.90 -11.04 15.30
CA VAL A 79 5.34 -10.63 16.58
C VAL A 79 3.82 -10.85 16.64
N ALA A 80 3.07 -10.45 15.60
CA ALA A 80 1.62 -10.51 15.60
C ALA A 80 1.07 -11.93 15.55
N ILE A 81 1.72 -12.84 14.80
CA ILE A 81 1.24 -14.23 14.69
C ILE A 81 1.31 -14.98 16.02
N PRO A 82 2.42 -14.98 16.76
CA PRO A 82 2.47 -15.61 18.10
C PRO A 82 1.48 -14.99 19.08
N ILE A 83 1.35 -13.64 19.10
CA ILE A 83 0.42 -12.94 19.99
C ILE A 83 -1.04 -13.31 19.64
N GLY A 84 -1.40 -13.28 18.37
CA GLY A 84 -2.73 -13.67 17.91
C GLY A 84 -3.07 -15.11 18.21
N LEU A 85 -2.09 -16.04 18.04
CA LEU A 85 -2.26 -17.45 18.38
C LEU A 85 -2.45 -17.65 19.89
N ALA A 86 -1.63 -17.03 20.71
CA ALA A 86 -1.75 -17.08 22.16
C ALA A 86 -3.10 -16.54 22.63
N ALA A 87 -3.56 -15.41 22.08
CA ALA A 87 -4.86 -14.83 22.39
C ALA A 87 -6.01 -15.78 22.00
N ALA A 88 -5.97 -16.41 20.84
CA ALA A 88 -6.98 -17.35 20.39
C ALA A 88 -7.04 -18.62 21.28
N ILE A 89 -5.88 -19.15 21.67
CA ILE A 89 -5.81 -20.30 22.58
C ILE A 89 -6.37 -19.92 23.95
N THR A 90 -5.98 -18.80 24.52
CA THR A 90 -6.51 -18.30 25.79
C THR A 90 -8.05 -18.17 25.75
N LEU A 91 -8.57 -17.56 24.67
CA LEU A 91 -10.02 -17.42 24.48
C LEU A 91 -10.74 -18.76 24.35
N SER A 92 -10.09 -19.80 23.84
CA SER A 92 -10.68 -21.12 23.73
C SER A 92 -10.79 -21.87 25.06
N GLN A 93 -9.93 -21.53 26.03
CA GLN A 93 -9.81 -22.24 27.32
C GLN A 93 -10.57 -21.55 28.46
N VAL A 94 -10.88 -20.25 28.36
CA VAL A 94 -11.54 -19.50 29.43
C VAL A 94 -13.07 -19.66 29.37
N GLY A 95 -13.69 -19.49 30.55
CA GLY A 95 -15.16 -19.56 30.68
C GLY A 95 -15.91 -18.45 29.94
N PRO A 96 -17.23 -18.62 29.67
CA PRO A 96 -17.99 -17.76 28.76
C PRO A 96 -17.97 -16.27 29.10
N LYS A 97 -18.08 -15.92 30.39
CA LYS A 97 -18.09 -14.51 30.83
C LYS A 97 -16.73 -13.84 30.58
N LEU A 98 -15.63 -14.50 30.96
CA LEU A 98 -14.29 -13.99 30.77
C LEU A 98 -13.90 -13.97 29.28
N ARG A 99 -14.34 -14.98 28.53
CA ARG A 99 -14.18 -15.02 27.05
C ARG A 99 -14.79 -13.80 26.38
N ALA A 100 -16.02 -13.43 26.72
CA ALA A 100 -16.69 -12.27 26.16
C ALA A 100 -15.94 -10.97 26.46
N ALA A 101 -15.47 -10.78 27.70
CA ALA A 101 -14.71 -9.61 28.10
C ALA A 101 -13.35 -9.52 27.39
N LEU A 102 -12.56 -10.61 27.39
CA LEU A 102 -11.27 -10.66 26.72
C LEU A 102 -11.40 -10.52 25.19
N TYR A 103 -12.42 -11.14 24.59
CA TYR A 103 -12.70 -10.99 23.16
C TYR A 103 -12.93 -9.52 22.79
N THR A 104 -13.73 -8.80 23.59
CA THR A 104 -13.99 -7.37 23.35
C THR A 104 -12.72 -6.54 23.46
N ILE A 105 -11.85 -6.83 24.44
CA ILE A 105 -10.57 -6.14 24.62
C ILE A 105 -9.63 -6.42 23.45
N PHE A 106 -9.49 -7.70 23.03
CA PHE A 106 -8.58 -8.07 21.95
C PHE A 106 -9.02 -7.57 20.57
N ILE A 107 -10.34 -7.42 20.34
CA ILE A 107 -10.84 -6.92 19.06
C ILE A 107 -10.86 -5.38 19.00
N ALA A 108 -10.82 -4.71 20.13
CA ALA A 108 -10.91 -3.24 20.21
C ALA A 108 -9.92 -2.51 19.28
N PRO A 109 -8.65 -2.94 19.11
CA PRO A 109 -7.72 -2.26 18.21
C PRO A 109 -8.16 -2.24 16.74
N ILE A 110 -8.97 -3.21 16.29
CA ILE A 110 -9.50 -3.23 14.92
C ILE A 110 -10.49 -2.08 14.68
N LEU A 111 -11.19 -1.66 15.74
CA LEU A 111 -12.19 -0.59 15.67
C LEU A 111 -11.58 0.81 15.79
N VAL A 112 -10.32 0.90 16.24
CA VAL A 112 -9.61 2.17 16.38
C VAL A 112 -9.03 2.59 15.03
N PRO A 113 -9.24 3.84 14.58
CA PRO A 113 -8.62 4.35 13.36
C PRO A 113 -7.09 4.24 13.40
N GLY A 114 -6.46 3.78 12.31
CA GLY A 114 -5.01 3.56 12.24
C GLY A 114 -4.17 4.80 12.59
N VAL A 115 -4.66 5.99 12.26
CA VAL A 115 -4.04 7.27 12.65
C VAL A 115 -3.93 7.40 14.18
N VAL A 116 -4.99 7.03 14.90
CA VAL A 116 -5.02 7.09 16.36
C VAL A 116 -4.05 6.08 16.97
N ILE A 117 -4.01 4.87 16.40
CA ILE A 117 -3.05 3.84 16.81
C ILE A 117 -1.61 4.32 16.60
N GLY A 118 -1.30 4.90 15.42
CA GLY A 118 0.03 5.41 15.13
C GLY A 118 0.48 6.50 16.12
N LEU A 119 -0.36 7.51 16.32
CA LEU A 119 -0.05 8.61 17.24
C LEU A 119 0.06 8.11 18.69
N SER A 120 -0.85 7.24 19.13
CA SER A 120 -0.81 6.65 20.47
C SER A 120 0.44 5.81 20.69
N THR A 121 0.87 5.05 19.69
CA THR A 121 2.11 4.27 19.73
C THR A 121 3.32 5.18 19.92
N LEU A 122 3.41 6.25 19.15
CA LEU A 122 4.50 7.22 19.24
C LEU A 122 4.55 7.84 20.64
N ILE A 123 3.43 8.36 21.16
CA ILE A 123 3.36 8.97 22.50
C ILE A 123 3.68 7.97 23.61
N PHE A 124 3.18 6.73 23.49
CA PHE A 124 3.41 5.68 24.48
C PHE A 124 4.89 5.35 24.63
N TRP A 125 5.58 5.10 23.50
CA TRP A 125 7.00 4.76 23.53
C TRP A 125 7.89 5.95 23.88
N ASP A 126 7.52 7.18 23.50
CA ASP A 126 8.18 8.40 23.96
C ASP A 126 8.14 8.53 25.50
N ARG A 127 6.96 8.28 26.10
CA ARG A 127 6.82 8.29 27.57
C ARG A 127 7.64 7.21 28.25
N ILE A 128 7.70 6.02 27.67
CA ILE A 128 8.55 4.94 28.19
C ILE A 128 10.03 5.32 28.07
N GLY A 129 10.47 5.81 26.90
CA GLY A 129 11.84 6.26 26.70
C GLY A 129 12.27 7.33 27.68
N THR A 130 11.43 8.33 27.91
CA THR A 130 11.69 9.40 28.90
C THR A 130 11.73 8.86 30.33
N LEU A 131 10.88 7.89 30.69
CA LEU A 131 10.88 7.26 32.03
C LEU A 131 12.21 6.53 32.31
N PHE A 132 12.80 5.93 31.28
CA PHE A 132 14.10 5.24 31.38
C PHE A 132 15.30 6.17 31.09
N ASN A 133 15.09 7.47 30.88
CA ASN A 133 16.11 8.42 30.43
C ASN A 133 16.89 7.90 29.21
N ALA A 134 16.20 7.25 28.29
CA ALA A 134 16.81 6.66 27.11
C ALA A 134 17.29 7.75 26.13
N PRO A 135 18.50 7.60 25.52
CA PRO A 135 18.96 8.54 24.51
C PRO A 135 18.08 8.42 23.25
N TYR A 136 18.00 9.49 22.44
CA TYR A 136 17.21 9.52 21.21
C TYR A 136 17.65 8.49 20.16
N GLU A 137 18.85 7.96 20.26
CA GLU A 137 19.37 6.88 19.39
C GLU A 137 18.89 5.49 19.84
N SER A 138 18.13 5.41 20.93
CA SER A 138 17.60 4.13 21.43
C SER A 138 16.46 3.60 20.58
N PHE A 139 16.21 2.30 20.68
CA PHE A 139 15.12 1.64 19.95
C PHE A 139 13.72 2.21 20.26
N PHE A 140 13.53 2.90 21.39
CA PHE A 140 12.27 3.54 21.76
C PHE A 140 11.83 4.62 20.76
N TYR A 141 12.78 5.23 20.05
CA TYR A 141 12.57 6.30 19.08
C TYR A 141 12.84 5.86 17.64
N ASP A 142 13.20 4.58 17.43
CA ASP A 142 13.45 4.02 16.09
C ASP A 142 12.14 3.83 15.34
N GLY A 143 12.05 4.43 14.15
CA GLY A 143 10.83 4.39 13.34
C GLY A 143 10.41 2.99 12.90
N THR A 144 11.37 2.09 12.68
CA THR A 144 11.08 0.69 12.29
C THR A 144 10.45 -0.04 13.46
N PHE A 145 11.02 0.10 14.67
CA PHE A 145 10.48 -0.48 15.88
C PHE A 145 9.08 0.05 16.18
N LEU A 146 8.89 1.36 16.18
CA LEU A 146 7.59 1.99 16.44
C LEU A 146 6.53 1.54 15.44
N THR A 147 6.91 1.40 14.15
CA THR A 147 6.00 0.98 13.09
C THR A 147 5.60 -0.49 13.26
N ILE A 148 6.56 -1.38 13.60
CA ILE A 148 6.26 -2.79 13.88
C ILE A 148 5.25 -2.89 15.02
N PHE A 149 5.51 -2.25 16.17
CA PHE A 149 4.62 -2.36 17.33
C PHE A 149 3.27 -1.68 17.13
N GLY A 150 3.22 -0.53 16.44
CA GLY A 150 1.98 0.12 16.06
C GLY A 150 1.09 -0.77 15.18
N GLN A 151 1.68 -1.42 14.18
CA GLN A 151 0.95 -2.32 13.30
C GLN A 151 0.57 -3.64 13.99
N VAL A 152 1.43 -4.20 14.84
CA VAL A 152 1.16 -5.43 15.61
C VAL A 152 -0.12 -5.28 16.43
N THR A 153 -0.39 -4.10 16.97
CA THR A 153 -1.55 -3.84 17.83
C THR A 153 -2.87 -4.30 17.21
N PHE A 154 -3.11 -4.03 15.93
CA PHE A 154 -4.35 -4.43 15.26
C PHE A 154 -4.19 -5.70 14.42
N ILE A 155 -2.99 -5.97 13.85
CA ILE A 155 -2.75 -7.18 13.04
C ILE A 155 -2.80 -8.44 13.90
N ALA A 156 -2.35 -8.38 15.16
CA ALA A 156 -2.50 -9.49 16.10
C ALA A 156 -3.97 -9.83 16.37
N ALA A 157 -4.84 -8.81 16.44
CA ALA A 157 -6.28 -9.01 16.60
C ALA A 157 -6.90 -9.69 15.37
N TYR A 158 -6.55 -9.29 14.14
CA TYR A 158 -6.95 -10.01 12.92
C TYR A 158 -6.48 -11.46 12.92
N SER A 159 -5.21 -11.68 13.25
CA SER A 159 -4.63 -13.03 13.33
C SER A 159 -5.36 -13.89 14.36
N MET A 160 -5.70 -13.32 15.52
CA MET A 160 -6.50 -13.98 16.56
C MET A 160 -7.86 -14.45 16.00
N LEU A 161 -8.57 -13.63 15.23
CA LEU A 161 -9.87 -14.02 14.65
C LEU A 161 -9.74 -15.21 13.70
N VAL A 162 -8.70 -15.21 12.84
CA VAL A 162 -8.41 -16.33 11.95
C VAL A 162 -8.15 -17.61 12.76
N PHE A 163 -7.33 -17.52 13.80
CA PHE A 163 -7.00 -18.66 14.65
C PHE A 163 -8.20 -19.14 15.47
N LEU A 164 -8.99 -18.23 16.03
CA LEU A 164 -10.16 -18.57 16.82
C LEU A 164 -11.19 -19.35 15.97
N SER A 165 -11.41 -18.95 14.73
CA SER A 165 -12.30 -19.66 13.80
C SER A 165 -11.83 -21.08 13.50
N ARG A 166 -10.51 -21.33 13.51
CA ARG A 166 -9.94 -22.65 13.29
C ARG A 166 -9.97 -23.50 14.55
N ILE A 167 -9.61 -22.95 15.71
CA ILE A 167 -9.62 -23.64 17.01
C ILE A 167 -11.02 -24.13 17.36
N GLN A 168 -12.08 -23.38 17.05
CA GLN A 168 -13.46 -23.79 17.29
C GLN A 168 -13.87 -25.08 16.55
N ARG A 169 -13.12 -25.49 15.53
CA ARG A 169 -13.32 -26.74 14.79
C ARG A 169 -12.41 -27.86 15.25
N PHE A 170 -11.60 -27.63 16.26
CA PHE A 170 -10.68 -28.60 16.79
C PHE A 170 -11.39 -29.54 17.75
N ASP A 171 -11.21 -30.85 17.55
CA ASP A 171 -11.74 -31.85 18.46
C ASP A 171 -10.78 -32.04 19.65
N THR A 172 -11.21 -31.62 20.83
CA THR A 172 -10.42 -31.66 22.05
C THR A 172 -10.10 -33.10 22.48
N THR A 173 -10.90 -34.09 22.06
CA THR A 173 -10.65 -35.50 22.36
C THR A 173 -9.30 -35.98 21.83
N LEU A 174 -8.79 -35.40 20.75
CA LEU A 174 -7.46 -35.67 20.20
C LEU A 174 -6.34 -35.30 21.19
N THR A 175 -6.51 -34.19 21.91
CA THR A 175 -5.55 -33.78 22.93
C THR A 175 -5.66 -34.65 24.17
N GLU A 176 -6.85 -34.99 24.60
CA GLU A 176 -7.12 -35.89 25.73
C GLU A 176 -6.53 -37.28 25.45
N ALA A 177 -6.79 -37.86 24.29
CA ALA A 177 -6.20 -39.13 23.86
C ALA A 177 -4.65 -39.12 23.84
N ALA A 178 -4.05 -38.00 23.41
CA ALA A 178 -2.59 -37.86 23.44
C ALA A 178 -2.06 -37.85 24.89
N LEU A 179 -2.75 -37.18 25.81
CA LEU A 179 -2.40 -37.15 27.24
C LEU A 179 -2.54 -38.56 27.88
N ASP A 180 -3.63 -39.25 27.55
CA ASP A 180 -3.88 -40.62 28.03
C ASP A 180 -2.81 -41.60 27.55
N MET A 181 -2.24 -41.37 26.35
CA MET A 181 -1.09 -42.14 25.85
C MET A 181 0.25 -41.72 26.48
N GLY A 182 0.24 -40.83 27.47
CA GLY A 182 1.46 -40.39 28.18
C GLY A 182 2.20 -39.22 27.58
N ALA A 183 1.61 -38.50 26.62
CA ALA A 183 2.20 -37.27 26.11
C ALA A 183 2.13 -36.15 27.17
N THR A 184 3.20 -35.36 27.26
CA THR A 184 3.14 -34.12 28.06
C THR A 184 2.24 -33.07 27.41
N PRO A 185 1.68 -32.09 28.15
CA PRO A 185 0.88 -31.00 27.59
C PRO A 185 1.59 -30.25 26.44
N THR A 186 2.91 -30.03 26.56
CA THR A 186 3.73 -29.42 25.51
C THR A 186 3.82 -30.30 24.27
N GLN A 187 3.94 -31.63 24.46
CA GLN A 187 3.95 -32.55 23.32
C GLN A 187 2.59 -32.60 22.62
N ALA A 188 1.49 -32.63 23.37
CA ALA A 188 0.14 -32.55 22.80
C ALA A 188 -0.06 -31.25 22.02
N PHE A 189 0.39 -30.12 22.58
CA PHE A 189 0.34 -28.82 21.87
C PHE A 189 1.14 -28.86 20.56
N VAL A 190 2.42 -29.25 20.60
CA VAL A 190 3.32 -29.20 19.44
C VAL A 190 2.99 -30.27 18.39
N LYS A 191 2.58 -31.48 18.82
CA LYS A 191 2.39 -32.61 17.90
C LYS A 191 0.94 -32.79 17.43
N VAL A 192 -0.06 -32.21 18.13
CA VAL A 192 -1.49 -32.36 17.78
C VAL A 192 -2.09 -31.02 17.41
N LEU A 193 -2.09 -30.04 18.31
CA LEU A 193 -2.76 -28.75 18.06
C LEU A 193 -2.03 -27.91 17.01
N LEU A 194 -0.72 -27.74 17.11
CA LEU A 194 0.06 -26.88 16.22
C LEU A 194 0.02 -27.36 14.75
N PRO A 195 0.16 -28.65 14.41
CA PRO A 195 -0.04 -29.13 13.04
C PRO A 195 -1.47 -28.94 12.51
N PHE A 196 -2.48 -29.08 13.37
CA PHE A 196 -3.86 -28.77 13.00
C PHE A 196 -4.04 -27.28 12.67
N MET A 197 -3.34 -26.40 13.39
CA MET A 197 -3.37 -24.94 13.17
C MET A 197 -2.49 -24.49 11.99
N ALA A 198 -1.55 -25.29 11.49
CA ALA A 198 -0.59 -24.89 10.47
C ALA A 198 -1.21 -24.23 9.22
N PRO A 199 -2.33 -24.72 8.64
CA PRO A 199 -2.97 -24.03 7.51
C PRO A 199 -3.51 -22.65 7.88
N ALA A 200 -4.04 -22.47 9.10
CA ALA A 200 -4.52 -21.18 9.58
C ALA A 200 -3.35 -20.23 9.87
N ILE A 201 -2.24 -20.75 10.41
CA ILE A 201 -1.01 -19.98 10.62
C ILE A 201 -0.49 -19.49 9.28
N GLY A 202 -0.41 -20.34 8.26
CA GLY A 202 0.01 -19.94 6.93
C GLY A 202 -0.88 -18.85 6.31
N SER A 203 -2.20 -18.98 6.39
CA SER A 203 -3.12 -17.96 5.88
C SER A 203 -3.05 -16.65 6.66
N ALA A 204 -2.97 -16.72 8.00
CA ALA A 204 -2.83 -15.52 8.84
C ALA A 204 -1.50 -14.80 8.58
N THR A 205 -0.41 -15.54 8.37
CA THR A 205 0.90 -14.98 8.01
C THR A 205 0.83 -14.17 6.72
N VAL A 206 0.22 -14.73 5.68
CA VAL A 206 0.07 -14.02 4.39
C VAL A 206 -0.80 -12.78 4.56
N LEU A 207 -1.94 -12.89 5.26
CA LEU A 207 -2.82 -11.75 5.52
C LEU A 207 -2.13 -10.67 6.37
N ALA A 208 -1.42 -11.04 7.42
CA ALA A 208 -0.67 -10.13 8.27
C ALA A 208 0.42 -9.38 7.49
N PHE A 209 1.16 -10.10 6.65
CA PHE A 209 2.19 -9.51 5.81
C PHE A 209 1.61 -8.52 4.80
N LEU A 210 0.54 -8.87 4.08
CA LEU A 210 -0.12 -7.98 3.13
C LEU A 210 -0.73 -6.77 3.84
N ALA A 211 -1.39 -6.96 4.99
CA ALA A 211 -1.95 -5.87 5.78
C ALA A 211 -0.87 -4.91 6.29
N SER A 212 0.34 -5.41 6.59
CA SER A 212 1.49 -4.57 6.93
C SER A 212 1.99 -3.76 5.74
N LEU A 213 2.11 -4.39 4.57
CA LEU A 213 2.61 -3.72 3.35
C LEU A 213 1.69 -2.58 2.89
N GLU A 214 0.37 -2.72 3.02
CA GLU A 214 -0.59 -1.68 2.61
C GLU A 214 -0.81 -0.59 3.67
N ASN A 215 -0.32 -0.79 4.89
CA ASN A 215 -0.60 0.10 6.00
C ASN A 215 0.11 1.45 5.85
N TYR A 216 -0.66 2.46 5.49
CA TYR A 216 -0.23 3.86 5.46
C TYR A 216 -0.60 4.60 6.75
N ASN A 217 -1.83 4.39 7.25
CA ASN A 217 -2.43 5.23 8.27
C ASN A 217 -1.70 5.21 9.62
N THR A 218 -1.21 4.05 10.04
CA THR A 218 -0.39 3.92 11.26
C THR A 218 1.06 4.33 10.96
N THR A 219 1.59 3.85 9.84
CA THR A 219 2.98 3.99 9.46
C THR A 219 3.42 5.44 9.30
N VAL A 220 2.60 6.31 8.73
CA VAL A 220 2.95 7.72 8.48
C VAL A 220 3.32 8.48 9.77
N PHE A 221 2.80 8.05 10.93
CA PHE A 221 3.11 8.66 12.23
C PHE A 221 4.25 7.95 12.95
N THR A 222 4.45 6.65 12.71
CA THR A 222 5.40 5.85 13.47
C THR A 222 6.77 5.70 12.81
N ILE A 223 6.88 5.92 11.49
CA ILE A 223 8.13 5.68 10.74
C ILE A 223 9.23 6.73 11.01
N VAL A 224 8.88 7.87 11.59
CA VAL A 224 9.76 8.98 12.01
C VAL A 224 10.69 9.46 10.89
N SER A 225 11.96 9.06 10.89
CA SER A 225 13.01 9.56 9.97
C SER A 225 13.20 8.68 8.72
N SER A 226 12.55 7.53 8.67
CA SER A 226 12.66 6.58 7.58
C SER A 226 11.43 6.66 6.65
N SER A 227 11.38 5.83 5.63
CA SER A 227 10.26 5.79 4.70
C SER A 227 9.87 4.35 4.39
N THR A 228 8.59 4.12 4.12
CA THR A 228 8.06 2.87 3.60
C THR A 228 7.55 3.06 2.20
N PHE A 229 7.30 1.96 1.49
CA PHE A 229 6.72 1.99 0.15
C PHE A 229 5.45 2.84 0.07
N THR A 230 4.52 2.65 1.01
CA THR A 230 3.24 3.39 1.04
C THR A 230 3.40 4.87 1.37
N THR A 231 4.36 5.24 2.23
CA THR A 231 4.63 6.66 2.56
C THR A 231 5.29 7.38 1.40
N VAL A 232 6.23 6.74 0.69
CA VAL A 232 6.83 7.30 -0.54
C VAL A 232 5.77 7.46 -1.63
N LEU A 233 4.95 6.44 -1.86
CA LEU A 233 3.88 6.48 -2.85
C LEU A 233 2.88 7.59 -2.55
N SER A 234 2.45 7.74 -1.29
CA SER A 234 1.55 8.80 -0.86
C SER A 234 2.16 10.20 -1.05
N SER A 235 3.46 10.36 -0.78
CA SER A 235 4.15 11.63 -1.02
C SER A 235 4.16 11.99 -2.50
N LYS A 236 4.43 11.03 -3.40
CA LYS A 236 4.38 11.24 -4.85
C LYS A 236 2.97 11.68 -5.32
N VAL A 237 1.92 11.06 -4.80
CA VAL A 237 0.54 11.44 -5.11
C VAL A 237 0.22 12.86 -4.62
N ARG A 238 0.73 13.25 -3.46
CA ARG A 238 0.46 14.56 -2.85
C ARG A 238 1.19 15.71 -3.54
N TYR A 239 2.44 15.49 -3.98
CA TYR A 239 3.28 16.55 -4.57
C TYR A 239 3.25 16.58 -6.10
N GLY A 240 2.57 15.68 -6.74
CA GLY A 240 2.37 15.61 -8.17
C GLY A 240 2.16 14.18 -8.63
N LEU A 241 1.11 13.95 -9.43
CA LEU A 241 0.83 12.64 -10.00
C LEU A 241 1.92 12.31 -11.03
N ASP A 242 2.87 11.47 -10.66
CA ASP A 242 3.88 10.94 -11.56
C ASP A 242 3.37 9.62 -12.17
N PRO A 243 3.39 9.44 -13.50
CA PRO A 243 2.98 8.19 -14.15
C PRO A 243 3.79 6.96 -13.72
N SER A 244 4.93 7.11 -13.07
CA SER A 244 5.66 6.00 -12.44
C SER A 244 4.81 5.24 -11.41
N ILE A 245 3.82 5.91 -10.79
CA ILE A 245 2.84 5.27 -9.90
C ILE A 245 1.99 4.24 -10.66
N SER A 246 1.62 4.56 -11.90
CA SER A 246 0.89 3.62 -12.77
C SER A 246 1.75 2.41 -13.14
N ALA A 247 3.06 2.58 -13.35
CA ALA A 247 3.99 1.47 -13.57
C ALA A 247 4.09 0.55 -12.32
N VAL A 248 4.08 1.13 -11.10
CA VAL A 248 3.99 0.35 -9.85
C VAL A 248 2.72 -0.50 -9.84
N ALA A 249 1.57 0.09 -10.18
CA ALA A 249 0.30 -0.64 -10.21
C ALA A 249 0.34 -1.82 -11.18
N VAL A 250 0.92 -1.63 -12.39
CA VAL A 250 1.11 -2.71 -13.37
C VAL A 250 1.95 -3.86 -12.79
N ILE A 251 3.06 -3.55 -12.12
CA ILE A 251 3.94 -4.57 -11.52
C ILE A 251 3.19 -5.34 -10.42
N ILE A 252 2.47 -4.66 -9.54
CA ILE A 252 1.70 -5.30 -8.46
C ILE A 252 0.61 -6.19 -9.05
N ILE A 253 -0.14 -5.70 -10.05
CA ILE A 253 -1.17 -6.48 -10.74
C ILE A 253 -0.56 -7.70 -11.41
N ALA A 254 0.58 -7.55 -12.11
CA ALA A 254 1.26 -8.66 -12.77
C ALA A 254 1.71 -9.73 -11.76
N ILE A 255 2.35 -9.34 -10.65
CA ILE A 255 2.79 -10.27 -9.61
C ILE A 255 1.60 -11.00 -8.98
N THR A 256 0.51 -10.30 -8.67
CA THR A 256 -0.69 -10.91 -8.08
C THR A 256 -1.39 -11.87 -9.04
N LEU A 257 -1.49 -11.52 -10.32
CA LEU A 257 -2.06 -12.41 -11.34
C LEU A 257 -1.21 -13.66 -11.56
N ILE A 258 0.11 -13.50 -11.66
CA ILE A 258 1.05 -14.63 -11.79
C ILE A 258 0.91 -15.56 -10.57
N GLY A 259 0.92 -15.00 -9.37
CA GLY A 259 0.74 -15.77 -8.13
C GLY A 259 -0.60 -16.51 -8.08
N ALA A 260 -1.70 -15.83 -8.47
CA ALA A 260 -3.02 -16.43 -8.52
C ALA A 260 -3.11 -17.57 -9.56
N ILE A 261 -2.54 -17.39 -10.75
CA ILE A 261 -2.51 -18.42 -11.80
C ILE A 261 -1.72 -19.65 -11.34
N ILE A 262 -0.53 -19.45 -10.76
CA ILE A 262 0.30 -20.54 -10.22
C ILE A 262 -0.46 -21.29 -9.13
N TYR A 263 -1.08 -20.57 -8.19
CA TYR A 263 -1.85 -21.15 -7.11
C TYR A 263 -3.04 -21.97 -7.62
N GLU A 264 -3.82 -21.42 -8.55
CA GLU A 264 -4.98 -22.08 -9.12
C GLU A 264 -4.56 -23.33 -9.94
N CYS A 265 -3.51 -23.24 -10.75
CA CYS A 265 -2.96 -24.37 -11.48
C CYS A 265 -2.51 -25.49 -10.53
N ARG A 266 -1.80 -25.13 -9.46
CA ARG A 266 -1.39 -26.09 -8.42
C ARG A 266 -2.58 -26.75 -7.76
N ASN A 267 -3.58 -25.96 -7.35
CA ASN A 267 -4.78 -26.46 -6.69
C ASN A 267 -5.57 -27.42 -7.59
N ARG A 268 -5.74 -27.08 -8.85
CA ARG A 268 -6.40 -27.95 -9.83
C ARG A 268 -5.60 -29.22 -10.11
N TYR A 269 -4.29 -29.09 -10.30
CA TYR A 269 -3.41 -30.25 -10.58
C TYR A 269 -3.48 -31.32 -9.49
N TYR A 270 -3.51 -30.92 -8.22
CA TYR A 270 -3.57 -31.83 -7.07
C TYR A 270 -5.01 -32.22 -6.65
N SER A 271 -6.04 -31.63 -7.25
CA SER A 271 -7.43 -31.97 -6.90
C SER A 271 -7.85 -33.32 -7.50
N LYS A 272 -8.51 -34.16 -6.67
CA LYS A 272 -8.96 -35.50 -7.08
C LYS A 272 -9.92 -35.48 -8.28
N GLY A 273 -10.71 -34.44 -8.45
CA GLY A 273 -11.67 -34.29 -9.55
C GLY A 273 -11.04 -34.08 -10.93
N TRP A 274 -9.84 -33.51 -11.00
CA TRP A 274 -9.10 -33.27 -12.24
C TRP A 274 -8.08 -34.36 -12.56
N ALA A 275 -7.70 -35.19 -11.60
CA ALA A 275 -6.74 -36.25 -11.80
C ALA A 275 -7.13 -37.22 -12.94
N HIS A 276 -8.43 -37.52 -13.09
CA HIS A 276 -8.94 -38.38 -14.16
C HIS A 276 -8.84 -37.70 -15.55
N VAL A 277 -9.20 -36.42 -15.65
CA VAL A 277 -9.15 -35.67 -16.90
C VAL A 277 -7.70 -35.46 -17.39
N ILE A 278 -6.78 -35.24 -16.44
CA ILE A 278 -5.36 -35.05 -16.70
C ILE A 278 -4.71 -36.39 -17.14
N ALA A 279 -5.15 -37.52 -16.58
CA ALA A 279 -4.61 -38.83 -16.90
C ALA A 279 -4.94 -39.26 -18.36
N GLU A 280 -6.08 -38.86 -18.89
CA GLU A 280 -6.51 -39.20 -20.24
C GLU A 280 -5.83 -38.37 -21.36
N ARG A 281 -5.23 -37.21 -21.00
CA ARG A 281 -4.63 -36.28 -21.99
C ARG A 281 -3.22 -35.88 -21.60
N PRO A 282 -2.17 -36.54 -22.09
CA PRO A 282 -0.78 -36.27 -21.68
C PRO A 282 -0.32 -34.82 -21.98
N ALA A 283 -0.81 -34.22 -23.05
CA ALA A 283 -0.53 -32.81 -23.37
C ALA A 283 -1.09 -31.86 -22.32
N LEU A 284 -2.29 -32.16 -21.80
CA LEU A 284 -2.92 -31.34 -20.73
C LEU A 284 -2.17 -31.49 -19.40
N LYS A 285 -1.63 -32.70 -19.12
CA LYS A 285 -0.80 -32.97 -17.95
C LYS A 285 0.47 -32.10 -17.93
N ILE A 286 1.13 -31.96 -19.06
CA ILE A 286 2.32 -31.11 -19.19
C ILE A 286 1.93 -29.62 -19.11
N ALA A 287 0.89 -29.20 -19.82
CA ALA A 287 0.44 -27.79 -19.86
C ALA A 287 -0.08 -27.29 -18.50
N THR A 288 -0.73 -28.13 -17.69
CA THR A 288 -1.29 -27.76 -16.39
C THR A 288 -0.36 -28.07 -15.21
N HIS A 289 0.81 -28.66 -15.48
CA HIS A 289 1.78 -28.89 -14.40
C HIS A 289 2.23 -27.54 -13.83
N PRO A 290 2.19 -27.34 -12.49
CA PRO A 290 2.52 -26.05 -11.89
C PRO A 290 3.94 -25.57 -12.23
N GLY A 291 4.89 -26.47 -12.41
CA GLY A 291 6.25 -26.15 -12.86
C GLY A 291 6.30 -25.60 -14.29
N THR A 292 5.57 -26.21 -15.25
CA THR A 292 5.54 -25.71 -16.63
C THR A 292 4.84 -24.37 -16.75
N VAL A 293 3.75 -24.17 -16.01
CA VAL A 293 3.05 -22.87 -15.93
C VAL A 293 3.99 -21.81 -15.35
N ALA A 294 4.71 -22.10 -14.27
CA ALA A 294 5.67 -21.18 -13.69
C ALA A 294 6.82 -20.82 -14.67
N VAL A 295 7.34 -21.80 -15.42
CA VAL A 295 8.37 -21.56 -16.45
C VAL A 295 7.83 -20.70 -17.60
N ILE A 296 6.60 -20.97 -18.10
CA ILE A 296 5.99 -20.18 -19.14
C ILE A 296 5.75 -18.74 -18.69
N LEU A 297 5.19 -18.55 -17.48
CA LEU A 297 4.99 -17.22 -16.90
C LEU A 297 6.32 -16.51 -16.67
N GLY A 298 7.34 -17.21 -16.19
CA GLY A 298 8.69 -16.67 -16.05
C GLY A 298 9.31 -16.25 -17.38
N ALA A 299 9.13 -17.04 -18.44
CA ALA A 299 9.58 -16.68 -19.78
C ALA A 299 8.83 -15.47 -20.35
N LEU A 300 7.51 -15.38 -20.12
CA LEU A 300 6.71 -14.22 -20.54
C LEU A 300 7.11 -12.95 -19.78
N THR A 301 7.36 -13.04 -18.47
CA THR A 301 7.83 -11.89 -17.69
C THR A 301 9.23 -11.46 -18.13
N LEU A 302 10.12 -12.39 -18.41
CA LEU A 302 11.45 -12.08 -18.95
C LEU A 302 11.35 -11.40 -20.32
N ALA A 303 10.51 -11.92 -21.21
CA ALA A 303 10.26 -11.32 -22.51
C ALA A 303 9.68 -9.90 -22.39
N ALA A 304 8.76 -9.68 -21.46
CA ALA A 304 8.20 -8.35 -21.18
C ALA A 304 9.28 -7.39 -20.65
N VAL A 305 10.15 -7.83 -19.75
CA VAL A 305 11.26 -7.01 -19.22
C VAL A 305 12.25 -6.65 -20.33
N LEU A 306 12.62 -7.63 -21.19
CA LEU A 306 13.49 -7.36 -22.33
C LEU A 306 12.85 -6.41 -23.34
N PHE A 307 11.54 -6.55 -23.59
CA PHE A 307 10.79 -5.61 -24.42
C PHE A 307 10.80 -4.20 -23.83
N ILE A 308 10.56 -4.05 -22.52
CA ILE A 308 10.60 -2.77 -21.81
C ILE A 308 11.98 -2.12 -21.93
N GLN A 309 13.07 -2.89 -21.79
CA GLN A 309 14.44 -2.38 -21.87
C GLN A 309 14.86 -1.98 -23.28
N ASN A 310 14.34 -2.66 -24.30
CA ASN A 310 14.73 -2.43 -25.71
C ASN A 310 13.80 -1.47 -26.45
N HIS A 311 12.66 -1.09 -25.85
CA HIS A 311 11.71 -0.19 -26.51
C HIS A 311 12.19 1.26 -26.38
N ASP A 312 12.48 1.89 -27.52
CA ASP A 312 12.88 3.29 -27.62
C ASP A 312 11.70 4.17 -28.03
N SER A 313 11.23 4.99 -27.12
CA SER A 313 10.15 5.95 -27.35
C SER A 313 10.65 7.37 -27.69
N SER A 314 11.96 7.57 -27.77
CA SER A 314 12.60 8.90 -27.86
C SER A 314 12.14 9.72 -29.06
N VAL A 315 11.97 9.10 -30.22
CA VAL A 315 11.55 9.79 -31.46
C VAL A 315 10.13 10.32 -31.33
N CYS A 316 9.20 9.49 -30.86
CA CYS A 316 7.81 9.87 -30.71
C CYS A 316 7.64 10.93 -29.59
N THR A 317 8.34 10.77 -28.46
CA THR A 317 8.27 11.72 -27.34
C THR A 317 8.88 13.08 -27.71
N ALA A 318 9.94 13.12 -28.52
CA ALA A 318 10.53 14.34 -29.05
C ALA A 318 9.54 15.10 -29.95
N GLN A 319 8.85 14.41 -30.85
CA GLN A 319 7.84 15.02 -31.73
C GLN A 319 6.68 15.64 -30.92
N ILE A 320 6.14 14.91 -29.94
CA ILE A 320 5.08 15.43 -29.06
C ILE A 320 5.56 16.64 -28.25
N LEU A 321 6.80 16.63 -27.80
CA LEU A 321 7.37 17.75 -27.06
C LEU A 321 7.50 19.02 -27.92
N GLU A 322 7.93 18.87 -29.18
CA GLU A 322 7.97 19.97 -30.15
C GLU A 322 6.58 20.51 -30.43
N GLU A 323 5.59 19.64 -30.67
CA GLU A 323 4.20 20.06 -30.90
C GLU A 323 3.65 20.83 -29.69
N LYS A 324 3.88 20.36 -28.47
CA LYS A 324 3.47 21.04 -27.24
C LYS A 324 4.16 22.41 -27.08
N ARG A 325 5.44 22.51 -27.42
CA ARG A 325 6.17 23.80 -27.39
C ARG A 325 5.61 24.79 -28.41
N ALA A 326 5.32 24.33 -29.63
CA ALA A 326 4.70 25.14 -30.65
C ALA A 326 3.31 25.65 -30.23
N LEU A 327 2.50 24.77 -29.64
CA LEU A 327 1.19 25.13 -29.11
C LEU A 327 1.28 26.14 -27.97
N GLN A 328 2.21 25.97 -27.05
CA GLN A 328 2.45 26.92 -25.97
C GLN A 328 2.87 28.32 -26.49
N GLN A 329 3.74 28.35 -27.49
CA GLN A 329 4.12 29.61 -28.12
C GLN A 329 2.93 30.31 -28.77
N GLN A 330 2.07 29.59 -29.49
CA GLN A 330 0.85 30.14 -30.08
C GLN A 330 -0.11 30.69 -29.01
N LEU A 331 -0.28 29.95 -27.89
CA LEU A 331 -1.13 30.42 -26.78
C LEU A 331 -0.58 31.67 -26.12
N MET A 332 0.72 31.79 -25.90
CA MET A 332 1.36 32.99 -25.37
C MET A 332 1.24 34.19 -26.33
N GLU A 333 1.39 33.93 -27.62
CA GLU A 333 1.21 34.95 -28.64
C GLU A 333 -0.24 35.47 -28.66
N GLN A 334 -1.22 34.57 -28.63
CA GLN A 334 -2.65 34.94 -28.53
C GLN A 334 -2.97 35.71 -27.24
N GLN A 335 -2.38 35.32 -26.11
CA GLN A 335 -2.57 36.06 -24.86
C GLN A 335 -1.95 37.45 -24.90
N SER A 336 -0.80 37.62 -25.54
CA SER A 336 -0.14 38.90 -25.70
C SER A 336 -0.95 39.85 -26.59
N ILE A 337 -1.64 39.30 -27.61
CA ILE A 337 -2.53 40.09 -28.52
C ILE A 337 -3.84 40.47 -27.81
N ASN A 338 -4.38 39.57 -26.97
CA ASN A 338 -5.67 39.79 -26.31
C ASN A 338 -5.57 40.55 -24.95
N THR A 339 -4.35 40.79 -24.45
CA THR A 339 -4.18 41.66 -23.28
C THR A 339 -4.20 43.10 -23.75
N PRO A 340 -5.26 43.91 -23.50
CA PRO A 340 -5.21 45.35 -23.79
C PRO A 340 -4.01 45.91 -23.02
N GLN A 341 -3.14 46.67 -23.71
CA GLN A 341 -2.13 47.50 -23.06
C GLN A 341 -2.84 48.47 -22.13
N GLN A 342 -3.22 48.03 -20.94
CA GLN A 342 -3.44 48.98 -19.86
C GLN A 342 -2.04 49.52 -19.55
N ALA A 343 -1.74 50.66 -20.10
CA ALA A 343 -0.63 51.47 -19.67
C ALA A 343 -0.79 51.64 -18.16
N VAL A 344 -0.02 50.88 -17.40
CA VAL A 344 0.14 51.11 -15.96
C VAL A 344 0.76 52.52 -15.89
N PRO A 345 0.05 53.55 -15.39
CA PRO A 345 0.66 54.86 -15.20
C PRO A 345 1.88 54.61 -14.30
N ALA A 346 3.04 55.09 -14.75
CA ALA A 346 4.26 55.01 -13.96
C ALA A 346 3.93 55.50 -12.54
N PRO A 347 4.25 54.73 -11.48
CA PRO A 347 4.04 55.21 -10.13
C PRO A 347 4.84 56.48 -9.96
N THR A 348 4.17 57.61 -9.82
CA THR A 348 4.75 58.88 -9.38
C THR A 348 5.33 58.64 -7.99
N MET A 349 6.66 58.48 -7.91
CA MET A 349 7.36 58.39 -6.64
C MET A 349 7.10 59.66 -5.84
N PRO A 350 6.60 59.60 -4.62
CA PRO A 350 6.63 60.76 -3.73
C PRO A 350 8.11 61.06 -3.44
N ASN A 351 8.47 62.33 -3.59
CA ASN A 351 9.78 62.89 -3.32
C ASN A 351 10.08 62.74 -1.81
N LEU A 352 10.78 61.71 -1.43
CA LEU A 352 11.27 61.47 -0.08
C LEU A 352 12.68 62.07 0.03
N GLY A 353 12.78 63.16 0.79
CA GLY A 353 14.02 63.80 1.16
C GLY A 353 14.99 62.85 1.90
N PRO A 354 16.27 63.28 2.05
CA PRO A 354 17.32 62.38 2.49
C PRO A 354 17.19 62.04 3.98
N LEU A 355 16.94 60.79 4.32
CA LEU A 355 17.12 60.24 5.67
C LEU A 355 18.12 59.11 5.62
N GLY A 356 19.06 59.20 6.55
CA GLY A 356 20.25 58.42 6.68
C GLY A 356 20.05 56.91 6.88
N GLY A 357 21.16 56.22 6.69
CA GLY A 357 21.31 54.80 6.56
C GLY A 357 20.78 53.95 7.69
N ASP A 358 20.40 52.76 7.27
CA ASP A 358 20.73 51.51 7.95
C ASP A 358 20.56 50.36 6.96
N GLU A 359 21.54 49.46 6.96
CA GLU A 359 21.62 48.29 6.10
C GLU A 359 20.61 47.24 6.57
N GLY A 360 19.57 46.99 5.75
CA GLY A 360 18.63 45.90 5.95
C GLY A 360 18.31 45.23 4.61
N SER A 361 18.75 43.99 4.44
CA SER A 361 18.56 43.14 3.27
C SER A 361 17.08 43.08 2.82
N ALA A 362 16.79 43.69 1.68
CA ALA A 362 15.47 43.55 1.04
C ALA A 362 15.38 42.21 0.34
N SER A 363 14.58 41.29 0.89
CA SER A 363 14.10 40.10 0.20
C SER A 363 13.11 40.46 -0.89
N ALA A 364 13.31 39.91 -2.09
CA ALA A 364 12.42 40.09 -3.23
C ALA A 364 10.96 39.64 -2.90
N PRO A 365 9.93 40.32 -3.43
CA PRO A 365 8.55 39.96 -3.17
C PRO A 365 8.23 38.58 -3.77
N SER A 366 7.68 37.69 -2.95
CA SER A 366 7.22 36.38 -3.39
C SER A 366 5.97 36.53 -4.30
N PRO A 367 5.81 35.68 -5.32
CA PRO A 367 4.69 35.72 -6.24
C PRO A 367 3.33 35.31 -5.62
N PHE A 368 3.33 34.93 -4.34
CA PHE A 368 2.11 34.68 -3.56
C PHE A 368 1.95 35.82 -2.55
N GLY A 369 0.98 36.68 -2.84
CA GLY A 369 0.70 37.85 -2.02
C GLY A 369 0.50 37.54 -0.55
N ASN A 370 0.76 38.56 0.27
CA ASN A 370 0.68 38.74 1.72
C ASN A 370 0.36 37.47 2.57
N ASN A 371 1.32 37.15 3.45
CA ASN A 371 1.26 36.08 4.44
C ASN A 371 -0.11 35.99 5.13
N ILE A 372 -0.88 34.96 4.82
CA ILE A 372 -2.12 34.58 5.51
C ILE A 372 -1.83 34.17 6.98
N PHE A 373 -0.57 33.99 7.34
CA PHE A 373 -0.11 33.56 8.68
C PHE A 373 0.67 34.64 9.44
N SER A 374 0.46 35.94 9.16
CA SER A 374 1.00 36.97 10.05
C SER A 374 0.22 37.00 11.38
N PRO A 375 0.88 37.16 12.53
CA PRO A 375 0.21 37.19 13.84
C PRO A 375 -0.88 38.25 13.99
N GLU A 376 -0.86 39.29 13.16
CA GLU A 376 -1.86 40.37 13.12
C GLU A 376 -3.21 39.93 12.56
N ASN A 377 -3.27 38.85 11.80
CA ASN A 377 -4.51 38.32 11.21
C ASN A 377 -5.16 37.19 12.04
N LEU A 378 -4.52 36.74 13.10
CA LEU A 378 -5.08 35.80 14.06
C LEU A 378 -5.57 36.60 15.26
N GLY A 379 -6.79 37.17 15.15
CA GLY A 379 -7.43 37.97 16.20
C GLY A 379 -7.40 37.34 17.59
N THR A 380 -6.30 37.47 18.29
CA THR A 380 -6.17 37.25 19.72
C THR A 380 -6.19 38.61 20.41
N SER A 381 -7.39 39.12 20.69
CA SER A 381 -7.58 40.12 21.75
C SER A 381 -7.21 39.46 23.09
N ALA A 382 -6.08 39.85 23.65
CA ALA A 382 -5.77 39.51 25.06
C ALA A 382 -6.80 40.20 25.97
N PRO A 383 -7.31 39.54 27.02
CA PRO A 383 -8.12 40.21 28.02
C PRO A 383 -7.20 41.11 28.87
N GLU A 384 -7.50 42.42 28.89
CA GLU A 384 -6.96 43.33 29.87
C GLU A 384 -7.40 42.87 31.29
N GLY A 385 -6.41 42.60 32.11
CA GLY A 385 -6.62 42.30 33.53
C GLY A 385 -6.85 43.56 34.35
N ASN A 386 -7.84 43.45 35.20
CA ASN A 386 -7.98 44.26 36.42
C ASN A 386 -7.64 43.36 37.62
#